data_11d96f5e7cc9c4e522f1c49ba5764007
#
_entry.id   11d96f5e7cc9c4e522f1c49ba5764007
#
_cell.length_a   1.000
_cell.length_b   1.000
_cell.length_c   1.000
_cell.angle_alpha   90.00
_cell.angle_beta   90.00
_cell.angle_gamma   90.00
#
_symmetry.space_group_name_H-M   'P 1'
#
loop_
_entity.id
_entity.type
_entity.pdbx_description
1 polymer ?
#
loop_
_entity_poly.entity_id
_entity_poly.type
_entity_poly.pdbx_seq_one_letter_code
_entity_poly.pdbx_strand_id
1 'polypeptide(L)'
;MELLLQFLRWLFGLFDSDLAREKTRYKYKKQQFFMTRAEHEFYDALVSAVGGQYFIFAQVHLPILLDNKVVGQDYRAALAHINRKSVDFVLCDKAYISPKLAIELDDRSHERPDRIERDSEVERMLSDAGLPLLRIENRGTFNPVELTARIAEKIK
;
A
#
# COMPACT_ATOMS: atom_id res chain seq x y z
N MET A 1 -40.49 36.52 -27.91
CA MET A 1 -40.76 35.36 -27.07
C MET A 1 -39.98 34.12 -27.53
N GLU A 2 -39.82 33.92 -28.82
CA GLU A 2 -39.13 32.76 -29.40
C GLU A 2 -37.60 32.76 -29.16
N LEU A 3 -36.96 33.92 -29.20
CA LEU A 3 -35.53 34.09 -28.90
C LEU A 3 -35.17 33.72 -27.43
N LEU A 4 -36.07 34.02 -26.51
CA LEU A 4 -35.90 33.69 -25.10
C LEU A 4 -36.00 32.15 -24.85
N LEU A 5 -36.91 31.51 -25.57
CA LEU A 5 -37.07 30.06 -25.55
C LEU A 5 -35.88 29.33 -26.20
N GLN A 6 -35.31 29.88 -27.28
CA GLN A 6 -34.07 29.34 -27.88
C GLN A 6 -32.87 29.52 -26.97
N PHE A 7 -32.74 30.64 -26.29
CA PHE A 7 -31.68 30.90 -25.33
C PHE A 7 -31.79 29.97 -24.10
N LEU A 8 -33.00 29.77 -23.60
CA LEU A 8 -33.24 28.82 -22.50
C LEU A 8 -32.95 27.36 -22.92
N ARG A 9 -33.35 26.94 -24.13
CA ARG A 9 -33.00 25.62 -24.68
C ARG A 9 -31.51 25.44 -24.86
N TRP A 10 -30.79 26.47 -25.30
CA TRP A 10 -29.34 26.47 -25.40
C TRP A 10 -28.69 26.39 -24.01
N LEU A 11 -29.17 27.16 -23.03
CA LEU A 11 -28.69 27.18 -21.64
C LEU A 11 -28.95 25.83 -20.93
N PHE A 12 -30.14 25.26 -21.09
CA PHE A 12 -30.49 23.94 -20.53
C PHE A 12 -29.77 22.80 -21.27
N GLY A 13 -29.52 22.93 -22.58
CA GLY A 13 -28.73 21.97 -23.34
C GLY A 13 -27.26 21.96 -22.95
N LEU A 14 -26.69 23.05 -22.47
CA LEU A 14 -25.36 23.10 -21.87
C LEU A 14 -25.33 22.43 -20.47
N PHE A 15 -26.45 22.50 -19.74
CA PHE A 15 -26.57 21.81 -18.46
C PHE A 15 -26.85 20.30 -18.61
N ASP A 16 -27.58 19.89 -19.65
CA ASP A 16 -27.85 18.47 -19.94
C ASP A 16 -26.59 17.71 -20.43
N SER A 17 -25.64 18.41 -21.07
CA SER A 17 -24.39 17.75 -21.51
C SER A 17 -23.47 17.32 -20.38
N ASP A 18 -23.60 17.93 -19.19
CA ASP A 18 -22.83 17.54 -18.00
C ASP A 18 -23.51 16.43 -17.16
N LEU A 19 -24.84 16.24 -17.32
CA LEU A 19 -25.60 15.21 -16.59
C LEU A 19 -25.58 13.83 -17.28
N ALA A 20 -25.25 13.78 -18.56
CA ALA A 20 -25.20 12.54 -19.34
C ALA A 20 -23.79 11.99 -19.54
N ARG A 21 -22.85 12.26 -18.63
CA ARG A 21 -21.62 11.50 -18.57
C ARG A 21 -21.98 10.11 -18.03
N GLU A 22 -22.38 9.24 -18.96
CA GLU A 22 -22.63 7.82 -18.67
C GLU A 22 -21.43 7.29 -17.88
N LYS A 23 -21.64 7.06 -16.58
CA LYS A 23 -20.56 6.55 -15.71
C LYS A 23 -20.11 5.23 -16.33
N THR A 24 -18.95 5.22 -16.96
CA THR A 24 -18.36 4.02 -17.53
C THR A 24 -18.38 2.91 -16.49
N ARG A 25 -19.21 1.88 -16.70
CA ARG A 25 -19.36 0.76 -15.76
C ARG A 25 -18.25 -0.22 -16.03
N TYR A 26 -17.19 -0.16 -15.22
CA TYR A 26 -16.09 -1.12 -15.29
C TYR A 26 -16.55 -2.52 -14.85
N LYS A 27 -15.99 -3.54 -15.50
CA LYS A 27 -16.23 -4.96 -15.15
C LYS A 27 -15.00 -5.50 -14.44
N TYR A 28 -15.23 -6.26 -13.38
CA TYR A 28 -14.16 -6.85 -12.57
C TYR A 28 -14.34 -8.36 -12.49
N LYS A 29 -13.22 -9.08 -12.35
CA LYS A 29 -13.18 -10.52 -12.05
C LYS A 29 -12.41 -10.70 -10.74
N LYS A 30 -12.81 -11.69 -9.95
CA LYS A 30 -12.06 -12.11 -8.78
C LYS A 30 -10.67 -12.59 -9.20
N GLN A 31 -9.62 -12.14 -8.50
CA GLN A 31 -8.28 -12.70 -8.64
C GLN A 31 -8.25 -14.15 -8.15
N GLN A 32 -7.50 -14.99 -8.83
CA GLN A 32 -7.37 -16.40 -8.45
C GLN A 32 -6.54 -16.57 -7.20
N PHE A 33 -5.46 -15.80 -7.09
CA PHE A 33 -4.53 -15.82 -5.94
C PHE A 33 -4.38 -14.41 -5.38
N PHE A 34 -4.30 -14.32 -4.06
CA PHE A 34 -4.10 -13.06 -3.35
C PHE A 34 -2.62 -12.68 -3.29
N MET A 35 -1.74 -13.67 -3.23
CA MET A 35 -0.29 -13.55 -3.18
C MET A 35 0.36 -14.29 -4.35
N THR A 36 1.56 -13.89 -4.71
CA THR A 36 2.44 -14.68 -5.57
C THR A 36 2.89 -15.94 -4.82
N ARG A 37 3.46 -16.90 -5.54
CA ARG A 37 4.00 -18.11 -4.91
C ARG A 37 5.10 -17.79 -3.89
N ALA A 38 6.01 -16.88 -4.22
CA ALA A 38 7.10 -16.48 -3.34
C ALA A 38 6.59 -15.79 -2.06
N GLU A 39 5.62 -14.89 -2.19
CA GLU A 39 4.97 -14.24 -1.04
C GLU A 39 4.23 -15.25 -0.15
N HIS A 40 3.60 -16.27 -0.73
CA HIS A 40 2.91 -17.32 0.04
C HIS A 40 3.91 -18.19 0.81
N GLU A 41 5.00 -18.65 0.16
CA GLU A 41 6.06 -19.40 0.82
C GLU A 41 6.73 -18.59 1.94
N PHE A 42 6.94 -17.29 1.72
CA PHE A 42 7.43 -16.38 2.76
C PHE A 42 6.41 -16.19 3.90
N TYR A 43 5.13 -16.04 3.60
CA TYR A 43 4.06 -15.92 4.59
C TYR A 43 4.04 -17.10 5.55
N ASP A 44 4.17 -18.34 5.05
CA ASP A 44 4.20 -19.55 5.88
C ASP A 44 5.42 -19.57 6.83
N ALA A 45 6.58 -19.15 6.30
CA ALA A 45 7.78 -19.00 7.13
C ALA A 45 7.62 -17.88 8.17
N LEU A 46 6.99 -16.77 7.81
CA LEU A 46 6.72 -15.66 8.71
C LEU A 46 5.75 -16.04 9.82
N VAL A 47 4.66 -16.76 9.51
CA VAL A 47 3.73 -17.32 10.51
C VAL A 47 4.48 -18.20 11.52
N SER A 48 5.37 -19.04 11.02
CA SER A 48 6.20 -19.92 11.87
C SER A 48 7.18 -19.11 12.73
N ALA A 49 7.79 -18.06 12.17
CA ALA A 49 8.78 -17.22 12.84
C ALA A 49 8.17 -16.38 13.97
N VAL A 50 6.99 -15.80 13.78
CA VAL A 50 6.37 -14.95 14.81
C VAL A 50 5.64 -15.74 15.89
N GLY A 51 5.40 -17.06 15.69
CA GLY A 51 4.85 -17.95 16.72
C GLY A 51 3.53 -17.47 17.33
N GLY A 52 2.74 -16.73 16.58
CA GLY A 52 1.48 -16.16 17.06
C GLY A 52 1.63 -14.94 17.98
N GLN A 53 2.80 -14.31 18.08
CA GLN A 53 3.01 -13.09 18.88
C GLN A 53 2.41 -11.85 18.22
N TYR A 54 2.34 -11.83 16.89
CA TYR A 54 1.84 -10.72 16.09
C TYR A 54 0.70 -11.16 15.19
N PHE A 55 -0.14 -10.19 14.79
CA PHE A 55 -0.97 -10.33 13.60
C PHE A 55 -0.14 -10.00 12.36
N ILE A 56 -0.37 -10.75 11.27
CA ILE A 56 0.30 -10.53 9.99
C ILE A 56 -0.76 -10.02 9.00
N PHE A 57 -0.53 -8.84 8.45
CA PHE A 57 -1.31 -8.29 7.36
C PHE A 57 -0.47 -8.28 6.09
N ALA A 58 -1.06 -8.72 4.97
CA ALA A 58 -0.38 -8.73 3.69
C ALA A 58 -0.89 -7.63 2.77
N GLN A 59 -0.04 -7.16 1.84
CA GLN A 59 -0.36 -6.17 0.80
C GLN A 59 -0.98 -4.88 1.38
N VAL A 60 -0.31 -4.31 2.40
CA VAL A 60 -0.84 -3.17 3.14
C VAL A 60 -0.50 -1.86 2.46
N HIS A 61 -1.51 -1.08 2.09
CA HIS A 61 -1.33 0.26 1.53
C HIS A 61 -0.77 1.24 2.55
N LEU A 62 0.21 2.08 2.14
CA LEU A 62 0.83 3.06 3.03
C LEU A 62 -0.15 4.05 3.69
N PRO A 63 -1.24 4.51 3.05
CA PRO A 63 -2.23 5.37 3.73
C PRO A 63 -2.92 4.73 4.94
N ILE A 64 -2.84 3.42 5.12
CA ILE A 64 -3.35 2.72 6.32
C ILE A 64 -2.33 2.81 7.46
N LEU A 65 -1.05 2.91 7.13
CA LEU A 65 0.07 2.89 8.09
C LEU A 65 0.53 4.30 8.47
N LEU A 66 0.38 5.27 7.56
CA LEU A 66 0.94 6.61 7.66
C LEU A 66 -0.18 7.66 7.73
N ASP A 67 -0.16 8.49 8.77
CA ASP A 67 -1.02 9.67 8.82
C ASP A 67 -0.42 10.79 7.97
N ASN A 68 -1.15 11.23 6.96
CA ASN A 68 -0.75 12.32 6.08
C ASN A 68 -1.19 13.72 6.58
N LYS A 69 -1.87 13.80 7.74
CA LYS A 69 -2.36 15.06 8.32
C LYS A 69 -1.36 15.67 9.30
N VAL A 70 -0.11 15.80 8.86
CA VAL A 70 0.95 16.42 9.65
C VAL A 70 0.91 17.94 9.47
N VAL A 71 1.08 18.70 10.56
CA VAL A 71 1.09 20.18 10.55
C VAL A 71 2.23 20.70 9.67
N GLY A 72 1.93 21.68 8.84
CA GLY A 72 2.94 22.36 7.99
C GLY A 72 3.10 21.74 6.60
N GLN A 73 2.30 20.75 6.21
CA GLN A 73 2.32 20.16 4.85
C GLN A 73 0.96 20.20 4.17
N ASP A 74 0.96 20.13 2.84
CA ASP A 74 -0.26 19.91 2.07
C ASP A 74 -0.68 18.43 2.17
N TYR A 75 -1.76 18.16 2.92
CA TYR A 75 -2.25 16.81 3.18
C TYR A 75 -2.74 16.09 1.91
N ARG A 76 -3.23 16.82 0.87
CA ARG A 76 -3.69 16.22 -0.39
C ARG A 76 -2.51 15.75 -1.22
N ALA A 77 -1.47 16.58 -1.31
CA ALA A 77 -0.23 16.21 -1.99
C ALA A 77 0.44 15.03 -1.26
N ALA A 78 0.52 15.05 0.07
CA ALA A 78 1.05 13.96 0.87
C ALA A 78 0.26 12.66 0.68
N LEU A 79 -1.09 12.72 0.68
CA LEU A 79 -1.93 11.55 0.40
C LEU A 79 -1.70 11.01 -1.02
N ALA A 80 -1.67 11.88 -2.05
CA ALA A 80 -1.43 11.46 -3.42
C ALA A 80 -0.06 10.77 -3.57
N HIS A 81 0.94 11.19 -2.80
CA HIS A 81 2.28 10.65 -2.79
C HIS A 81 2.35 9.21 -2.24
N ILE A 82 1.59 8.89 -1.20
CA ILE A 82 1.56 7.55 -0.58
C ILE A 82 0.49 6.62 -1.15
N ASN A 83 -0.54 7.15 -1.85
CA ASN A 83 -1.76 6.41 -2.22
C ASN A 83 -1.54 5.25 -3.22
N ARG A 84 -0.39 5.21 -3.91
CA ARG A 84 -0.02 4.14 -4.85
C ARG A 84 1.04 3.19 -4.30
N LYS A 85 1.38 3.33 -3.03
CA LYS A 85 2.45 2.59 -2.39
C LYS A 85 1.88 1.60 -1.38
N SER A 86 2.49 0.43 -1.31
CA SER A 86 2.15 -0.62 -0.36
C SER A 86 3.43 -1.31 0.10
N VAL A 87 3.35 -2.01 1.22
CA VAL A 87 4.35 -2.96 1.69
C VAL A 87 3.78 -4.37 1.65
N ASP A 88 4.63 -5.36 1.47
CA ASP A 88 4.17 -6.74 1.29
C ASP A 88 3.55 -7.29 2.57
N PHE A 89 4.16 -7.04 3.74
CA PHE A 89 3.64 -7.50 5.03
C PHE A 89 3.84 -6.46 6.12
N VAL A 90 2.92 -6.50 7.11
CA VAL A 90 3.02 -5.70 8.34
C VAL A 90 2.73 -6.59 9.54
N LEU A 91 3.62 -6.55 10.52
CA LEU A 91 3.40 -7.14 11.84
C LEU A 91 2.75 -6.11 12.76
N CYS A 92 1.62 -6.47 13.36
CA CYS A 92 0.93 -5.65 14.35
C CYS A 92 0.86 -6.36 15.70
N ASP A 93 0.93 -5.61 16.79
CA ASP A 93 0.70 -6.18 18.13
C ASP A 93 -0.74 -6.69 18.28
N LYS A 94 -0.94 -7.59 19.22
CA LYS A 94 -2.26 -8.20 19.48
C LYS A 94 -3.18 -7.36 20.36
N ALA A 95 -2.62 -6.39 21.09
CA ALA A 95 -3.38 -5.62 22.05
C ALA A 95 -4.26 -4.54 21.35
N TYR A 96 -3.66 -3.80 20.41
CA TYR A 96 -4.30 -2.68 19.75
C TYR A 96 -4.22 -2.72 18.22
N ILE A 97 -3.64 -3.79 17.67
CA ILE A 97 -3.37 -3.92 16.22
C ILE A 97 -2.48 -2.76 15.72
N SER A 98 -1.57 -2.31 16.59
CA SER A 98 -0.61 -1.26 16.22
C SER A 98 0.50 -1.82 15.34
N PRO A 99 0.87 -1.17 14.22
CA PRO A 99 1.98 -1.57 13.38
C PRO A 99 3.30 -1.53 14.16
N LYS A 100 4.08 -2.60 14.10
CA LYS A 100 5.39 -2.75 14.77
C LYS A 100 6.54 -2.89 13.79
N LEU A 101 6.27 -3.51 12.64
CA LEU A 101 7.29 -3.75 11.63
C LEU A 101 6.62 -3.88 10.25
N ALA A 102 7.11 -3.14 9.28
CA ALA A 102 6.83 -3.37 7.87
C ALA A 102 7.89 -4.32 7.29
N ILE A 103 7.49 -5.19 6.37
CA ILE A 103 8.38 -6.16 5.72
C ILE A 103 8.16 -6.11 4.22
N GLU A 104 9.25 -6.06 3.45
CA GLU A 104 9.25 -6.21 2.00
C GLU A 104 10.08 -7.42 1.58
N LEU A 105 9.58 -8.15 0.60
CA LEU A 105 10.22 -9.30 -0.02
C LEU A 105 10.83 -8.89 -1.34
N ASP A 106 12.14 -8.66 -1.35
CA ASP A 106 12.85 -8.16 -2.52
C ASP A 106 13.20 -9.31 -3.48
N ASP A 107 12.69 -9.26 -4.71
CA ASP A 107 13.15 -10.14 -5.79
C ASP A 107 14.45 -9.64 -6.39
N ARG A 108 15.40 -10.54 -6.67
CA ARG A 108 16.71 -10.23 -7.26
C ARG A 108 16.66 -9.55 -8.64
N SER A 109 15.49 -9.52 -9.30
CA SER A 109 15.32 -8.92 -10.63
C SER A 109 15.23 -7.39 -10.64
N HIS A 110 15.52 -6.69 -9.53
CA HIS A 110 15.17 -5.29 -9.31
C HIS A 110 16.33 -4.27 -9.44
N GLU A 111 17.30 -4.50 -10.30
CA GLU A 111 18.40 -3.54 -10.59
C GLU A 111 17.99 -2.33 -11.48
N ARG A 112 16.69 -1.98 -11.54
CA ARG A 112 16.25 -0.80 -12.30
C ARG A 112 16.35 0.46 -11.44
N PRO A 113 16.99 1.55 -11.93
CA PRO A 113 17.21 2.79 -11.17
C PRO A 113 15.92 3.41 -10.61
N ASP A 114 14.83 3.38 -11.37
CA ASP A 114 13.49 3.88 -10.98
C ASP A 114 12.88 3.12 -9.80
N ARG A 115 13.25 1.84 -9.61
CA ARG A 115 12.81 1.05 -8.45
C ARG A 115 13.65 1.34 -7.22
N ILE A 116 14.95 1.52 -7.37
CA ILE A 116 15.84 1.89 -6.25
C ILE A 116 15.39 3.21 -5.63
N GLU A 117 15.03 4.20 -6.46
CA GLU A 117 14.53 5.49 -5.98
C GLU A 117 13.20 5.32 -5.22
N ARG A 118 12.24 4.57 -5.77
CA ARG A 118 10.95 4.30 -5.13
C ARG A 118 11.12 3.55 -3.80
N ASP A 119 12.01 2.59 -3.76
CA ASP A 119 12.26 1.75 -2.58
C ASP A 119 12.91 2.56 -1.45
N SER A 120 13.86 3.43 -1.78
CA SER A 120 14.46 4.37 -0.82
C SER A 120 13.45 5.38 -0.29
N GLU A 121 12.48 5.77 -1.10
CA GLU A 121 11.41 6.67 -0.74
C GLU A 121 10.44 6.05 0.29
N VAL A 122 10.01 4.79 0.07
CA VAL A 122 9.17 4.05 1.02
C VAL A 122 9.88 3.86 2.36
N GLU A 123 11.15 3.47 2.32
CA GLU A 123 11.96 3.30 3.53
C GLU A 123 12.06 4.61 4.34
N ARG A 124 12.32 5.74 3.67
CA ARG A 124 12.35 7.05 4.31
C ARG A 124 11.01 7.41 4.96
N MET A 125 9.89 7.23 4.24
CA MET A 125 8.54 7.53 4.77
C MET A 125 8.22 6.74 6.02
N LEU A 126 8.52 5.43 6.02
CA LEU A 126 8.30 4.56 7.15
C LEU A 126 9.21 4.93 8.33
N SER A 127 10.48 5.24 8.05
CA SER A 127 11.45 5.71 9.05
C SER A 127 11.02 7.03 9.70
N ASP A 128 10.57 8.01 8.91
CA ASP A 128 10.07 9.30 9.39
C ASP A 128 8.82 9.13 10.29
N ALA A 129 8.01 8.11 10.01
CA ALA A 129 6.84 7.75 10.81
C ALA A 129 7.18 6.88 12.04
N GLY A 130 8.45 6.50 12.22
CA GLY A 130 8.88 5.62 13.32
C GLY A 130 8.46 4.17 13.17
N LEU A 131 8.09 3.73 11.96
CA LEU A 131 7.78 2.32 11.65
C LEU A 131 8.99 1.67 10.96
N PRO A 132 9.70 0.74 11.64
CA PRO A 132 10.85 0.08 11.03
C PRO A 132 10.47 -0.76 9.82
N LEU A 133 11.37 -0.83 8.84
CA LEU A 133 11.27 -1.67 7.66
C LEU A 133 12.31 -2.78 7.70
N LEU A 134 11.88 -4.01 7.45
CA LEU A 134 12.74 -5.18 7.24
C LEU A 134 12.65 -5.64 5.79
N ARG A 135 13.76 -5.56 5.06
CA ARG A 135 13.86 -6.11 3.71
C ARG A 135 14.41 -7.52 3.76
N ILE A 136 13.74 -8.44 3.07
CA ILE A 136 14.10 -9.85 2.96
C ILE A 136 14.34 -10.16 1.48
N GLU A 137 15.56 -10.56 1.15
CA GLU A 137 15.87 -11.03 -0.19
C GLU A 137 15.18 -12.38 -0.47
N ASN A 138 14.45 -12.48 -1.56
CA ASN A 138 13.86 -13.73 -2.03
C ASN A 138 14.95 -14.65 -2.61
N ARG A 139 15.36 -15.62 -1.79
CA ARG A 139 16.34 -16.69 -2.17
C ARG A 139 15.67 -18.01 -2.49
N GLY A 140 14.34 -18.03 -2.60
CA GLY A 140 13.55 -19.25 -2.85
C GLY A 140 13.32 -20.14 -1.64
N THR A 141 14.00 -19.89 -0.50
CA THR A 141 13.77 -20.59 0.76
C THR A 141 13.91 -19.63 1.94
N PHE A 142 13.06 -19.78 2.95
CA PHE A 142 13.04 -18.91 4.12
C PHE A 142 13.21 -19.74 5.41
N ASN A 143 14.17 -19.35 6.25
CA ASN A 143 14.42 -20.01 7.52
C ASN A 143 13.66 -19.26 8.66
N PRO A 144 12.64 -19.88 9.32
CA PRO A 144 11.89 -19.22 10.37
C PRO A 144 12.75 -18.77 11.57
N VAL A 145 13.82 -19.50 11.91
CA VAL A 145 14.71 -19.13 13.03
C VAL A 145 15.49 -17.86 12.69
N GLU A 146 16.01 -17.75 11.48
CA GLU A 146 16.68 -16.53 11.01
C GLU A 146 15.70 -15.36 10.97
N LEU A 147 14.48 -15.57 10.46
CA LEU A 147 13.43 -14.55 10.45
C LEU A 147 13.09 -14.05 11.86
N THR A 148 12.95 -14.96 12.83
CA THR A 148 12.69 -14.60 14.23
C THR A 148 13.78 -13.68 14.78
N ALA A 149 15.05 -13.99 14.54
CA ALA A 149 16.17 -13.19 15.01
C ALA A 149 16.18 -11.79 14.36
N ARG A 150 15.98 -11.70 13.03
CA ARG A 150 15.93 -10.43 12.28
C ARG A 150 14.74 -9.57 12.69
N ILE A 151 13.58 -10.16 12.93
CA ILE A 151 12.37 -9.46 13.41
C ILE A 151 12.64 -8.90 14.81
N ALA A 152 13.18 -9.70 15.72
CA ALA A 152 13.50 -9.27 17.09
C ALA A 152 14.54 -8.15 17.14
N GLU A 153 15.48 -8.11 16.21
CA GLU A 153 16.45 -7.02 16.08
C GLU A 153 15.80 -5.70 15.67
N LYS A 154 14.77 -5.74 14.81
CA LYS A 154 14.07 -4.55 14.29
C LYS A 154 12.99 -4.02 15.24
N ILE A 155 12.31 -4.89 15.99
CA ILE A 155 11.27 -4.52 16.96
C ILE A 155 11.93 -4.38 18.34
N LYS A 156 12.67 -3.31 18.58
CA LYS A 156 13.26 -3.01 19.89
C LYS A 156 12.38 -2.07 20.71
#